data_56732040fc1aeed16ca2c350810d5f21
#
_entry.id   56732040fc1aeed16ca2c350810d5f21
#
_cell.length_a   1.000
_cell.length_b   1.000
_cell.length_c   1.000
_cell.angle_alpha   90.00
_cell.angle_beta   90.00
_cell.angle_gamma   90.00
#
_symmetry.space_group_name_H-M   'P 1'
#
loop_
_entity.id
_entity.type
_entity.pdbx_description
1 polymer ?
#
loop_
_entity_poly.entity_id
_entity_poly.type
_entity_poly.pdbx_seq_one_letter_code
_entity_poly.pdbx_strand_id
1 'polypeptide(L)' 'MAASVLSVRVDSSIKDSFAELCEELGMTSSVAVNMFMRQMLRERSLPFVPSLGKSS' A
#
# COMPACT_ATOMS: atom_id res chain seq x y z
N MET A 1 -19.45 10.42 5.42
CA MET A 1 -18.08 10.69 5.39
C MET A 1 -17.61 10.97 4.00
N ALA A 2 -16.78 11.92 3.85
CA ALA A 2 -16.33 12.33 2.53
C ALA A 2 -15.15 11.51 2.09
N ALA A 3 -15.07 11.20 0.83
CA ALA A 3 -13.93 10.52 0.26
C ALA A 3 -12.92 11.57 -0.17
N SER A 4 -11.68 11.28 0.02
CA SER A 4 -10.63 12.18 -0.42
C SER A 4 -9.56 11.40 -1.13
N VAL A 5 -8.67 12.12 -1.80
CA VAL A 5 -7.65 11.52 -2.63
C VAL A 5 -6.31 11.60 -1.90
N LEU A 6 -5.59 10.50 -1.93
CA LEU A 6 -4.26 10.44 -1.39
C LEU A 6 -3.28 10.28 -2.53
N SER A 7 -2.31 11.18 -2.62
CA SER A 7 -1.31 11.13 -3.67
C SER A 7 0.02 10.70 -3.10
N VAL A 8 0.63 9.70 -3.71
CA VAL A 8 1.90 9.17 -3.25
C VAL A 8 2.83 8.97 -4.43
N ARG A 9 4.09 9.35 -4.25
CA ARG A 9 5.07 9.15 -5.28
C ARG A 9 5.73 7.81 -5.12
N VAL A 10 5.77 7.04 -6.17
CA VAL A 10 6.34 5.70 -6.15
C VAL A 10 7.13 5.47 -7.42
N ASP A 11 8.18 4.67 -7.31
CA ASP A 11 8.92 4.21 -8.47
C ASP A 11 7.98 3.52 -9.42
N SER A 12 8.13 3.75 -10.72
CA SER A 12 7.21 3.11 -11.65
C SER A 12 7.36 1.60 -11.67
N SER A 13 8.56 1.09 -11.47
CA SER A 13 8.72 -0.37 -11.44
C SER A 13 8.00 -0.99 -10.25
N ILE A 14 8.04 -0.32 -9.11
CA ILE A 14 7.36 -0.81 -7.93
C ILE A 14 5.85 -0.70 -8.13
N LYS A 15 5.42 0.39 -8.71
CA LYS A 15 4.01 0.60 -8.97
C LYS A 15 3.47 -0.48 -9.89
N ASP A 16 4.20 -0.79 -10.95
CA ASP A 16 3.76 -1.79 -11.91
C ASP A 16 3.71 -3.17 -11.28
N SER A 17 4.74 -3.51 -10.51
CA SER A 17 4.78 -4.81 -9.85
C SER A 17 3.64 -4.95 -8.85
N PHE A 18 3.37 -3.88 -8.13
CA PHE A 18 2.29 -3.89 -7.16
C PHE A 18 0.94 -4.06 -7.84
N ALA A 19 0.75 -3.37 -8.96
CA ALA A 19 -0.50 -3.48 -9.70
C ALA A 19 -0.70 -4.90 -10.23
N GLU A 20 0.38 -5.51 -10.71
CA GLU A 20 0.32 -6.89 -11.20
C GLU A 20 -0.09 -7.84 -10.09
N LEU A 21 0.53 -7.67 -8.94
CA LEU A 21 0.22 -8.54 -7.82
C LEU A 21 -1.23 -8.37 -7.37
N CYS A 22 -1.69 -7.13 -7.34
CA CYS A 22 -3.08 -6.88 -6.97
C CYS A 22 -4.03 -7.56 -7.94
N GLU A 23 -3.67 -7.53 -9.21
CA GLU A 23 -4.50 -8.18 -10.22
C GLU A 23 -4.57 -9.68 -9.97
N GLU A 24 -3.46 -10.28 -9.63
CA GLU A 24 -3.42 -11.70 -9.31
C GLU A 24 -4.27 -12.03 -8.11
N LEU A 25 -4.32 -11.11 -7.17
CA LEU A 25 -5.12 -11.30 -5.97
C LEU A 25 -6.59 -10.94 -6.17
N GLY A 26 -6.92 -10.44 -7.35
CA GLY A 26 -8.30 -10.12 -7.66
C GLY A 26 -8.77 -8.81 -7.07
N MET A 27 -7.88 -7.85 -6.93
CA MET A 27 -8.25 -6.56 -6.37
C MET A 27 -7.53 -5.45 -7.10
N THR A 28 -8.01 -4.23 -6.95
CA THR A 28 -7.35 -3.07 -7.53
C THR A 28 -6.32 -2.53 -6.55
N SER A 29 -5.42 -1.70 -7.08
CA SER A 29 -4.40 -1.07 -6.22
C SER A 29 -5.05 -0.22 -5.14
N SER A 30 -6.10 0.48 -5.49
CA SER A 30 -6.79 1.33 -4.52
C SER A 30 -7.35 0.52 -3.36
N VAL A 31 -7.94 -0.61 -3.69
CA VAL A 31 -8.51 -1.47 -2.65
C VAL A 31 -7.41 -2.01 -1.75
N ALA A 32 -6.29 -2.42 -2.36
CA ALA A 32 -5.18 -2.94 -1.59
C ALA A 32 -4.62 -1.91 -0.62
N VAL A 33 -4.44 -0.69 -1.11
CA VAL A 33 -3.92 0.40 -0.27
C VAL A 33 -4.91 0.71 0.85
N ASN A 34 -6.18 0.71 0.52
CA ASN A 34 -7.22 0.98 1.50
C ASN A 34 -7.21 -0.06 2.62
N MET A 35 -7.07 -1.32 2.24
CA MET A 35 -7.01 -2.39 3.22
C MET A 35 -5.78 -2.25 4.11
N PHE A 36 -4.66 -1.86 3.53
CA PHE A 36 -3.44 -1.67 4.28
C PHE A 36 -3.61 -0.56 5.32
N MET A 37 -4.22 0.54 4.89
CA MET A 37 -4.43 1.67 5.80
C MET A 37 -5.36 1.29 6.94
N ARG A 38 -6.40 0.55 6.64
CA ARG A 38 -7.33 0.11 7.67
C ARG A 38 -6.65 -0.81 8.67
N GLN A 39 -5.78 -1.68 8.16
CA GLN A 39 -5.06 -2.59 9.02
C GLN A 39 -4.15 -1.82 9.97
N MET A 40 -3.44 -0.82 9.44
CA MET A 40 -2.58 0.00 10.27
C MET A 40 -3.35 0.70 11.38
N LEU A 41 -4.51 1.23 11.03
CA LEU A 41 -5.33 1.93 12.01
C LEU A 41 -5.85 0.99 13.09
N ARG A 42 -6.21 -0.19 12.68
CA ARG A 42 -6.73 -1.18 13.63
C ARG A 42 -5.65 -1.64 14.59
N GLU A 43 -4.47 -1.91 14.06
CA GLU A 43 -3.36 -2.39 14.87
C GLU A 43 -2.61 -1.28 15.57
N ARG A 44 -2.78 -0.07 15.09
CA ARG A 44 -2.04 1.09 15.58
C ARG A 44 -0.55 0.90 15.41
N SER A 45 -0.17 0.18 14.38
CA SER A 45 1.23 -0.05 14.07
C SER A 45 1.32 -0.58 12.66
N LEU A 46 2.54 -0.61 12.15
CA LEU A 46 2.77 -1.20 10.85
C LEU A 46 2.70 -2.71 10.97
N PRO A 47 2.16 -3.38 9.96
CA PRO A 47 2.13 -4.84 9.98
C PRO A 47 3.49 -5.47 9.76
N PHE A 48 4.53 -4.68 9.72
CA PHE A 48 5.90 -5.16 9.59
C PHE A 48 6.82 -4.15 10.23
N VAL A 49 8.04 -4.56 10.50
CA VAL A 49 9.01 -3.68 11.12
C VAL A 49 9.82 -2.99 10.03
N PRO A 50 9.77 -1.66 9.95
CA PRO A 50 10.55 -0.96 8.94
C PRO A 50 12.03 -1.15 9.20
N SER A 51 12.75 -1.33 8.12
CA SER A 51 14.18 -1.55 8.18
C SER A 51 14.90 -0.28 7.90
N LEU A 52 15.76 0.13 8.81
CA LEU A 52 16.51 1.33 8.56
C LEU A 52 17.72 1.01 7.75
N GLY A 53 18.06 1.82 6.92
CA GLY A 53 19.27 1.66 6.22
C GLY A 53 19.28 0.71 5.14
N LYS A 54 18.30 0.14 4.89
CA LYS A 54 18.34 -0.68 3.97
C LYS A 54 17.89 -0.21 2.85
N SER A 55 17.91 0.28 2.30
CA SER A 55 17.49 0.77 1.39
C SER A 55 17.58 0.41 0.43
N SER A 56 17.57 0.28 0.05
CA SER A 56 17.78 0.19 -0.78
C SER A 56 17.36 0.24 -1.49
#